data_ea1f472dad578518d303572babca6edc
#
_entry.id   ea1f472dad578518d303572babca6edc
#
_cell.length_a   1.000
_cell.length_b   1.000
_cell.length_c   1.000
_cell.angle_alpha   90.00
_cell.angle_beta   90.00
_cell.angle_gamma   90.00
#
_symmetry.space_group_name_H-M   'P 1'
#
loop_
_entity.id
_entity.type
_entity.pdbx_description
1 polymer ?
#
loop_
_entity_poly.entity_id
_entity_poly.type
_entity_poly.pdbx_seq_one_letter_code
_entity_poly.pdbx_strand_id
1 'polypeptide(L)'
;MSNGSAFDNLKVRYCLAAIIIAYFWKPGSRMLARAIPDLPWYWRDLIYSYYSDGVLILFLVGVALASHFIGRVNVVGRAPLWGDTKPIVLTVVFTFCASSAIITFTVIPLSYLLPTFVAWWLDWTFGPIIYVSADRALPIGANFLNFVSLVVVSPVVQEFIFRGYLLHRWSKKWGLLYGVILSSAVFGAVHPDTLPAMVTGIGFAILYLKTQSIWAPIIAHGIYNLIVWLWHLHDVIGNDFNYVAYDIDKLRADWWMGAIELIVVLLLVDRILSRNRTLGPFRLPTSDGSNA
;
A
#
# COMPACT_ATOMS: atom_id res chain seq x y z
N MET A 1 -19.09 -14.22 32.36
CA MET A 1 -19.17 -14.57 30.95
C MET A 1 -18.61 -13.39 30.17
N SER A 2 -17.38 -13.49 29.62
CA SER A 2 -16.80 -12.42 28.82
C SER A 2 -17.61 -12.29 27.53
N ASN A 3 -18.30 -11.18 27.35
CA ASN A 3 -18.94 -10.82 26.09
C ASN A 3 -17.84 -10.70 25.04
N GLY A 4 -17.47 -11.80 24.39
CA GLY A 4 -16.59 -11.79 23.24
C GLY A 4 -17.15 -10.81 22.22
N SER A 5 -16.39 -9.80 21.83
CA SER A 5 -16.84 -8.85 20.83
C SER A 5 -17.12 -9.61 19.53
N ALA A 6 -18.12 -9.20 18.75
CA ALA A 6 -18.41 -9.81 17.45
C ALA A 6 -17.18 -9.83 16.53
N PHE A 7 -16.21 -8.93 16.76
CA PHE A 7 -14.88 -8.90 16.14
C PHE A 7 -14.07 -10.18 16.44
N ASP A 8 -14.25 -10.80 17.61
CA ASP A 8 -13.56 -12.03 18.00
C ASP A 8 -14.04 -13.25 17.22
N ASN A 9 -15.26 -13.21 16.71
CA ASN A 9 -15.86 -14.30 15.93
C ASN A 9 -15.46 -14.28 14.45
N LEU A 10 -14.97 -13.15 13.93
CA LEU A 10 -14.49 -13.02 12.55
C LEU A 10 -13.07 -13.57 12.42
N LYS A 11 -12.93 -14.71 11.79
CA LYS A 11 -11.64 -15.39 11.65
C LYS A 11 -10.82 -14.75 10.55
N VAL A 12 -9.56 -14.44 10.83
CA VAL A 12 -8.57 -13.86 9.88
C VAL A 12 -8.52 -14.63 8.55
N ARG A 13 -8.74 -15.95 8.57
CA ARG A 13 -8.77 -16.77 7.35
C ARG A 13 -9.74 -16.26 6.28
N TYR A 14 -10.87 -15.63 6.66
CA TYR A 14 -11.80 -15.06 5.67
C TYR A 14 -11.24 -13.81 5.00
N CYS A 15 -10.52 -12.99 5.76
CA CYS A 15 -9.78 -11.85 5.21
C CYS A 15 -8.68 -12.31 4.25
N LEU A 16 -7.89 -13.30 4.66
CA LEU A 16 -6.85 -13.87 3.80
C LEU A 16 -7.43 -14.52 2.55
N ALA A 17 -8.58 -15.20 2.64
CA ALA A 17 -9.28 -15.72 1.47
C ALA A 17 -9.75 -14.60 0.53
N ALA A 18 -10.30 -13.51 1.05
CA ALA A 18 -10.68 -12.35 0.25
C ALA A 18 -9.47 -11.73 -0.46
N ILE A 19 -8.34 -11.58 0.24
CA ILE A 19 -7.07 -11.12 -0.34
C ILE A 19 -6.60 -12.05 -1.46
N ILE A 20 -6.63 -13.38 -1.26
CA ILE A 20 -6.24 -14.34 -2.29
C ILE A 20 -7.15 -14.22 -3.51
N ILE A 21 -8.45 -14.09 -3.33
CA ILE A 21 -9.41 -13.92 -4.44
C ILE A 21 -9.15 -12.59 -5.16
N ALA A 22 -8.93 -11.50 -4.43
CA ALA A 22 -8.72 -10.18 -4.98
C ALA A 22 -7.43 -10.08 -5.81
N TYR A 23 -6.31 -10.53 -5.28
CA TYR A 23 -5.00 -10.27 -5.88
C TYR A 23 -4.45 -11.44 -6.72
N PHE A 24 -4.71 -12.69 -6.35
CA PHE A 24 -4.07 -13.85 -6.96
C PHE A 24 -5.00 -14.67 -7.86
N TRP A 25 -6.25 -14.87 -7.48
CA TRP A 25 -7.13 -15.75 -8.27
C TRP A 25 -7.93 -15.01 -9.35
N LYS A 26 -8.49 -13.85 -9.05
CA LYS A 26 -9.21 -12.93 -9.97
C LYS A 26 -10.17 -13.62 -10.98
N PRO A 27 -11.05 -14.57 -10.58
CA PRO A 27 -11.84 -15.32 -11.55
C PRO A 27 -12.86 -14.43 -12.28
N GLY A 28 -13.53 -13.52 -11.57
CA GLY A 28 -14.55 -12.64 -12.13
C GLY A 28 -13.98 -11.62 -13.12
N SER A 29 -12.81 -11.07 -12.87
CA SER A 29 -12.16 -10.12 -13.79
C SER A 29 -11.74 -10.79 -15.09
N ARG A 30 -11.26 -12.06 -15.02
CA ARG A 30 -10.90 -12.84 -16.21
C ARG A 30 -12.12 -13.16 -17.06
N MET A 31 -13.27 -13.51 -16.43
CA MET A 31 -14.53 -13.71 -17.14
C MET A 31 -14.97 -12.43 -17.86
N LEU A 32 -14.97 -11.30 -17.15
CA LEU A 32 -15.41 -10.02 -17.71
C LEU A 32 -14.50 -9.55 -18.85
N ALA A 33 -13.18 -9.67 -18.68
CA ALA A 33 -12.22 -9.32 -19.74
C ALA A 33 -12.35 -10.20 -21.00
N ARG A 34 -12.76 -11.48 -20.85
CA ARG A 34 -13.03 -12.40 -21.99
C ARG A 34 -14.36 -12.14 -22.67
N ALA A 35 -15.33 -11.59 -21.96
CA ALA A 35 -16.66 -11.29 -22.53
C ALA A 35 -16.61 -10.12 -23.55
N ILE A 36 -15.52 -9.32 -23.55
CA ILE A 36 -15.31 -8.19 -24.46
C ILE A 36 -13.94 -8.37 -25.14
N PRO A 37 -13.85 -9.17 -26.23
CA PRO A 37 -12.57 -9.56 -26.82
C PRO A 37 -11.76 -8.38 -27.39
N ASP A 38 -12.44 -7.35 -27.92
CA ASP A 38 -11.80 -6.19 -28.55
C ASP A 38 -11.54 -5.03 -27.56
N LEU A 39 -11.67 -5.28 -26.26
CA LEU A 39 -11.43 -4.25 -25.26
C LEU A 39 -9.95 -3.87 -25.25
N PRO A 40 -9.59 -2.57 -25.36
CA PRO A 40 -8.23 -2.10 -25.21
C PRO A 40 -7.59 -2.59 -23.90
N TRP A 41 -6.28 -2.86 -23.92
CA TRP A 41 -5.55 -3.46 -22.79
C TRP A 41 -5.70 -2.67 -21.49
N TYR A 42 -5.71 -1.34 -21.55
CA TYR A 42 -5.86 -0.46 -20.38
C TYR A 42 -7.24 -0.59 -19.70
N TRP A 43 -8.31 -0.86 -20.45
CA TRP A 43 -9.60 -1.15 -19.84
C TRP A 43 -9.62 -2.51 -19.14
N ARG A 44 -8.89 -3.50 -19.69
CA ARG A 44 -8.73 -4.80 -19.02
C ARG A 44 -7.97 -4.65 -17.70
N ASP A 45 -6.92 -3.83 -17.68
CA ASP A 45 -6.15 -3.55 -16.47
C ASP A 45 -7.00 -2.86 -15.40
N LEU A 46 -7.79 -1.86 -15.79
CA LEU A 46 -8.77 -1.22 -14.90
C LEU A 46 -9.79 -2.22 -14.33
N ILE A 47 -10.30 -3.14 -15.14
CA ILE A 47 -11.20 -4.20 -14.67
C ILE A 47 -10.52 -5.04 -13.58
N TYR A 48 -9.24 -5.37 -13.74
CA TYR A 48 -8.47 -6.11 -12.73
C TYR A 48 -8.30 -5.31 -11.43
N SER A 49 -8.00 -4.03 -11.53
CA SER A 49 -7.84 -3.14 -10.38
C SER A 49 -9.14 -2.98 -9.60
N TYR A 50 -10.21 -2.56 -10.27
CA TYR A 50 -11.52 -2.37 -9.64
C TYR A 50 -12.15 -3.67 -9.12
N TYR A 51 -11.87 -4.81 -9.75
CA TYR A 51 -12.27 -6.11 -9.22
C TYR A 51 -11.61 -6.40 -7.88
N SER A 52 -10.31 -6.13 -7.77
CA SER A 52 -9.55 -6.34 -6.54
C SER A 52 -10.09 -5.48 -5.39
N ASP A 53 -10.26 -4.20 -5.65
CA ASP A 53 -10.84 -3.27 -4.67
C ASP A 53 -12.28 -3.65 -4.30
N GLY A 54 -13.10 -4.01 -5.29
CA GLY A 54 -14.49 -4.43 -5.10
C GLY A 54 -14.63 -5.67 -4.21
N VAL A 55 -13.79 -6.69 -4.38
CA VAL A 55 -13.78 -7.89 -3.53
C VAL A 55 -13.46 -7.52 -2.08
N LEU A 56 -12.46 -6.64 -1.86
CA LEU A 56 -12.08 -6.20 -0.54
C LEU A 56 -13.14 -5.30 0.12
N ILE A 57 -13.78 -4.42 -0.66
CA ILE A 57 -14.92 -3.61 -0.19
C ILE A 57 -16.08 -4.51 0.25
N LEU A 58 -16.44 -5.51 -0.55
CA LEU A 58 -17.49 -6.47 -0.21
C LEU A 58 -17.15 -7.25 1.07
N PHE A 59 -15.88 -7.62 1.24
CA PHE A 59 -15.42 -8.23 2.49
C PHE A 59 -15.60 -7.27 3.68
N LEU A 60 -15.18 -6.00 3.58
CA LEU A 60 -15.31 -5.01 4.65
C LEU A 60 -16.77 -4.72 5.00
N VAL A 61 -17.64 -4.61 3.98
CA VAL A 61 -19.09 -4.46 4.17
C VAL A 61 -19.67 -5.68 4.89
N GLY A 62 -19.29 -6.88 4.47
CA GLY A 62 -19.70 -8.13 5.14
C GLY A 62 -19.27 -8.17 6.60
N VAL A 63 -18.03 -7.73 6.88
CA VAL A 63 -17.52 -7.62 8.27
C VAL A 63 -18.33 -6.60 9.07
N ALA A 64 -18.63 -5.44 8.51
CA ALA A 64 -19.41 -4.40 9.17
C ALA A 64 -20.84 -4.87 9.50
N LEU A 65 -21.51 -5.52 8.55
CA LEU A 65 -22.87 -6.06 8.71
C LEU A 65 -22.92 -7.21 9.73
N ALA A 66 -21.95 -8.14 9.66
CA ALA A 66 -21.93 -9.32 10.54
C ALA A 66 -21.56 -8.99 12.00
N SER A 67 -20.81 -7.93 12.23
CA SER A 67 -20.19 -7.66 13.53
C SER A 67 -20.66 -6.39 14.22
N HIS A 68 -21.46 -5.56 13.57
CA HIS A 68 -21.66 -4.18 14.00
C HIS A 68 -20.30 -3.51 14.37
N PHE A 69 -19.30 -3.85 13.56
CA PHE A 69 -17.86 -3.62 13.77
C PHE A 69 -17.55 -2.14 14.08
N ILE A 70 -18.19 -1.24 13.36
CA ILE A 70 -17.96 0.21 13.48
C ILE A 70 -18.38 0.73 14.86
N GLY A 71 -19.33 0.06 15.53
CA GLY A 71 -19.82 0.48 16.85
C GLY A 71 -19.05 -0.12 18.04
N ARG A 72 -18.25 -1.19 17.85
CA ARG A 72 -17.61 -1.93 18.96
C ARG A 72 -16.08 -1.86 19.00
N VAL A 73 -15.44 -1.65 17.85
CA VAL A 73 -13.99 -1.46 17.77
C VAL A 73 -13.73 -0.17 17.03
N ASN A 74 -13.12 0.80 17.70
CA ASN A 74 -12.79 2.08 17.08
C ASN A 74 -11.55 1.94 16.21
N VAL A 75 -11.70 1.35 15.02
CA VAL A 75 -10.60 1.27 14.03
C VAL A 75 -10.36 2.59 13.32
N VAL A 76 -11.36 3.46 13.27
CA VAL A 76 -11.26 4.77 12.62
C VAL A 76 -10.40 5.72 13.47
N GLY A 77 -10.52 5.59 14.78
CA GLY A 77 -9.84 6.47 15.71
C GLY A 77 -10.40 7.89 15.68
N ARG A 78 -9.57 8.87 15.96
CA ARG A 78 -9.96 10.29 15.93
C ARG A 78 -9.91 10.86 14.51
N ALA A 79 -10.58 11.98 14.29
CA ALA A 79 -10.43 12.77 13.09
C ALA A 79 -8.97 13.27 12.93
N PRO A 80 -8.48 13.48 11.70
CA PRO A 80 -7.15 14.00 11.47
C PRO A 80 -7.04 15.44 12.00
N LEU A 81 -5.89 15.78 12.57
CA LEU A 81 -5.56 17.11 13.08
C LEU A 81 -4.43 17.72 12.28
N TRP A 82 -4.32 19.05 12.30
CA TRP A 82 -3.18 19.75 11.69
C TRP A 82 -1.82 19.29 12.24
N GLY A 83 -1.76 18.88 13.51
CA GLY A 83 -0.57 18.28 14.11
C GLY A 83 -0.12 16.95 13.48
N ASP A 84 -0.99 16.27 12.73
CA ASP A 84 -0.67 15.02 12.03
C ASP A 84 0.07 15.25 10.72
N THR A 85 0.05 16.47 10.16
CA THR A 85 0.70 16.78 8.88
C THR A 85 2.20 16.41 8.92
N LYS A 86 2.90 16.78 9.98
CA LYS A 86 4.33 16.49 10.12
C LYS A 86 4.63 14.98 10.17
N PRO A 87 3.99 14.17 11.03
CA PRO A 87 4.18 12.72 10.99
C PRO A 87 3.75 12.10 9.65
N ILE A 88 2.69 12.57 8.98
CA ILE A 88 2.29 12.10 7.65
C ILE A 88 3.43 12.35 6.65
N VAL A 89 3.90 13.60 6.51
CA VAL A 89 4.97 13.95 5.56
C VAL A 89 6.26 13.18 5.85
N LEU A 90 6.67 13.07 7.11
CA LEU A 90 7.86 12.31 7.48
C LEU A 90 7.71 10.81 7.16
N THR A 91 6.52 10.24 7.32
CA THR A 91 6.26 8.85 6.96
C THR A 91 6.32 8.66 5.45
N VAL A 92 5.73 9.57 4.66
CA VAL A 92 5.80 9.51 3.18
C VAL A 92 7.25 9.59 2.71
N VAL A 93 8.03 10.57 3.20
CA VAL A 93 9.45 10.70 2.85
C VAL A 93 10.23 9.44 3.25
N PHE A 94 10.04 8.96 4.47
CA PHE A 94 10.70 7.75 4.95
C PHE A 94 10.36 6.53 4.10
N THR A 95 9.08 6.27 3.83
CA THR A 95 8.65 5.08 3.09
C THR A 95 9.09 5.15 1.63
N PHE A 96 9.03 6.31 0.99
CA PHE A 96 9.49 6.51 -0.38
C PHE A 96 11.00 6.27 -0.50
N CYS A 97 11.80 6.96 0.32
CA CYS A 97 13.25 6.78 0.32
C CYS A 97 13.66 5.35 0.72
N ALA A 98 12.99 4.74 1.69
CA ALA A 98 13.28 3.37 2.11
C ALA A 98 12.97 2.35 1.00
N SER A 99 11.84 2.52 0.30
CA SER A 99 11.46 1.65 -0.83
C SER A 99 12.50 1.71 -1.95
N SER A 100 12.87 2.90 -2.38
CA SER A 100 13.86 3.11 -3.44
C SER A 100 15.25 2.60 -3.02
N ALA A 101 15.70 2.90 -1.81
CA ALA A 101 16.97 2.38 -1.28
C ALA A 101 16.98 0.84 -1.23
N ILE A 102 15.89 0.21 -0.76
CA ILE A 102 15.79 -1.25 -0.72
C ILE A 102 15.88 -1.83 -2.13
N ILE A 103 15.16 -1.27 -3.11
CA ILE A 103 15.24 -1.71 -4.51
C ILE A 103 16.69 -1.60 -5.00
N THR A 104 17.31 -0.44 -4.84
CA THR A 104 18.70 -0.20 -5.26
C THR A 104 19.66 -1.25 -4.68
N PHE A 105 19.67 -1.42 -3.35
CA PHE A 105 20.66 -2.26 -2.68
C PHE A 105 20.34 -3.76 -2.70
N THR A 106 19.13 -4.17 -3.07
CA THR A 106 18.79 -5.58 -3.23
C THR A 106 18.78 -6.00 -4.71
N VAL A 107 18.20 -5.19 -5.59
CA VAL A 107 17.98 -5.57 -6.99
C VAL A 107 19.21 -5.35 -7.86
N ILE A 108 20.02 -4.29 -7.59
CA ILE A 108 21.26 -4.09 -8.35
C ILE A 108 22.23 -5.26 -8.19
N PRO A 109 22.62 -5.71 -6.97
CA PRO A 109 23.45 -6.90 -6.83
C PRO A 109 22.83 -8.14 -7.47
N LEU A 110 21.50 -8.32 -7.30
CA LEU A 110 20.78 -9.45 -7.89
C LEU A 110 20.80 -9.42 -9.42
N SER A 111 20.83 -8.23 -10.03
CA SER A 111 20.87 -8.07 -11.49
C SER A 111 22.17 -8.61 -12.13
N TYR A 112 23.26 -8.72 -11.38
CA TYR A 112 24.50 -9.35 -11.83
C TYR A 112 24.45 -10.87 -11.71
N LEU A 113 23.67 -11.40 -10.76
CA LEU A 113 23.57 -12.84 -10.51
C LEU A 113 22.44 -13.49 -11.33
N LEU A 114 21.31 -12.80 -11.45
CA LEU A 114 20.06 -13.31 -12.06
C LEU A 114 19.45 -12.25 -13.00
N PRO A 115 20.15 -11.83 -14.09
CA PRO A 115 19.71 -10.71 -14.93
C PRO A 115 18.34 -10.95 -15.57
N THR A 116 18.05 -12.14 -16.07
CA THR A 116 16.76 -12.48 -16.69
C THR A 116 15.59 -12.37 -15.69
N PHE A 117 15.81 -12.82 -14.46
CA PHE A 117 14.79 -12.69 -13.41
C PHE A 117 14.55 -11.23 -13.06
N VAL A 118 15.62 -10.44 -12.91
CA VAL A 118 15.51 -9.01 -12.58
C VAL A 118 14.83 -8.24 -13.71
N ALA A 119 15.17 -8.52 -14.97
CA ALA A 119 14.49 -7.88 -16.12
C ALA A 119 12.97 -8.16 -16.11
N TRP A 120 12.58 -9.42 -15.92
CA TRP A 120 11.17 -9.80 -15.79
C TRP A 120 10.50 -9.11 -14.60
N TRP A 121 11.18 -9.06 -13.44
CA TRP A 121 10.64 -8.45 -12.23
C TRP A 121 10.48 -6.92 -12.38
N LEU A 122 11.44 -6.25 -13.04
CA LEU A 122 11.35 -4.81 -13.33
C LEU A 122 10.15 -4.50 -14.24
N ASP A 123 9.97 -5.27 -15.30
CA ASP A 123 8.84 -5.11 -16.22
C ASP A 123 7.50 -5.31 -15.50
N TRP A 124 7.43 -6.30 -14.61
CA TRP A 124 6.23 -6.55 -13.81
C TRP A 124 5.97 -5.47 -12.75
N THR A 125 7.01 -4.97 -12.08
CA THR A 125 6.89 -4.03 -10.95
C THR A 125 6.67 -2.60 -11.43
N PHE A 126 7.40 -2.21 -12.46
CA PHE A 126 7.36 -0.86 -13.04
C PHE A 126 6.58 -0.83 -14.37
N GLY A 127 5.64 -1.73 -14.55
CA GLY A 127 4.70 -1.72 -15.67
C GLY A 127 3.90 -0.41 -15.75
N PRO A 128 3.21 -0.16 -16.86
CA PRO A 128 2.58 1.13 -17.13
C PRO A 128 1.47 1.44 -16.12
N ILE A 129 1.65 2.52 -15.36
CA ILE A 129 0.62 3.11 -14.49
C ILE A 129 -0.18 4.16 -15.28
N ILE A 130 0.48 4.87 -16.20
CA ILE A 130 -0.18 5.79 -17.13
C ILE A 130 -0.45 5.04 -18.44
N TYR A 131 -1.71 5.02 -18.81
CA TYR A 131 -2.14 4.36 -20.04
C TYR A 131 -1.90 5.25 -21.25
N VAL A 132 -1.32 4.66 -22.27
CA VAL A 132 -1.11 5.26 -23.58
C VAL A 132 -1.72 4.33 -24.63
N SER A 133 -2.50 4.87 -25.56
CA SER A 133 -3.08 4.13 -26.67
C SER A 133 -2.07 3.89 -27.80
N ALA A 134 -2.40 3.01 -28.73
CA ALA A 134 -1.51 2.67 -29.84
C ALA A 134 -1.16 3.86 -30.76
N ASP A 135 -2.03 4.86 -30.82
CA ASP A 135 -1.84 6.12 -31.55
C ASP A 135 -1.14 7.21 -30.73
N ARG A 136 -0.51 6.83 -29.60
CA ARG A 136 0.20 7.73 -28.68
C ARG A 136 -0.67 8.81 -28.04
N ALA A 137 -1.96 8.56 -27.87
CA ALA A 137 -2.85 9.44 -27.13
C ALA A 137 -3.02 8.98 -25.69
N LEU A 138 -3.33 9.92 -24.81
CA LEU A 138 -3.71 9.60 -23.42
C LEU A 138 -5.22 9.34 -23.36
N PRO A 139 -5.68 8.11 -23.09
CA PRO A 139 -7.09 7.83 -22.84
C PRO A 139 -7.52 8.45 -21.50
N ILE A 140 -7.96 9.73 -21.53
CA ILE A 140 -8.22 10.55 -20.34
C ILE A 140 -9.15 9.85 -19.35
N GLY A 141 -10.25 9.27 -19.84
CA GLY A 141 -11.20 8.56 -18.96
C GLY A 141 -10.58 7.37 -18.23
N ALA A 142 -9.77 6.57 -18.93
CA ALA A 142 -9.08 5.42 -18.32
C ALA A 142 -8.02 5.87 -17.31
N ASN A 143 -7.22 6.88 -17.65
CA ASN A 143 -6.22 7.43 -16.73
C ASN A 143 -6.85 8.11 -15.51
N PHE A 144 -7.98 8.80 -15.66
CA PHE A 144 -8.71 9.36 -14.54
C PHE A 144 -9.27 8.27 -13.60
N LEU A 145 -9.85 7.22 -14.15
CA LEU A 145 -10.32 6.09 -13.34
C LEU A 145 -9.16 5.37 -12.64
N ASN A 146 -8.03 5.18 -13.33
CA ASN A 146 -6.83 4.62 -12.71
C ASN A 146 -6.32 5.51 -11.56
N PHE A 147 -6.25 6.82 -11.76
CA PHE A 147 -5.92 7.78 -10.70
C PHE A 147 -6.84 7.62 -9.49
N VAL A 148 -8.15 7.59 -9.70
CA VAL A 148 -9.14 7.43 -8.61
C VAL A 148 -8.94 6.10 -7.88
N SER A 149 -8.77 4.99 -8.61
CA SER A 149 -8.50 3.68 -8.00
C SER A 149 -7.21 3.71 -7.20
N LEU A 150 -6.10 4.11 -7.81
CA LEU A 150 -4.77 4.02 -7.20
C LEU A 150 -4.56 5.01 -6.05
N VAL A 151 -5.01 6.26 -6.21
CA VAL A 151 -4.70 7.34 -5.25
C VAL A 151 -5.76 7.47 -4.15
N VAL A 152 -6.99 7.04 -4.40
CA VAL A 152 -8.10 7.25 -3.45
C VAL A 152 -8.67 5.92 -2.97
N VAL A 153 -9.16 5.06 -3.86
CA VAL A 153 -9.93 3.87 -3.47
C VAL A 153 -9.03 2.83 -2.81
N SER A 154 -7.93 2.44 -3.48
CA SER A 154 -7.03 1.41 -2.97
C SER A 154 -6.40 1.78 -1.62
N PRO A 155 -5.89 3.02 -1.37
CA PRO A 155 -5.44 3.42 -0.05
C PRO A 155 -6.49 3.29 1.05
N VAL A 156 -7.72 3.73 0.79
CA VAL A 156 -8.81 3.60 1.77
C VAL A 156 -9.05 2.12 2.09
N VAL A 157 -9.29 1.30 1.07
CA VAL A 157 -9.60 -0.12 1.23
C VAL A 157 -8.47 -0.87 1.92
N GLN A 158 -7.24 -0.65 1.48
CA GLN A 158 -6.07 -1.34 2.02
C GLN A 158 -5.80 -0.95 3.48
N GLU A 159 -5.88 0.33 3.85
CA GLU A 159 -5.66 0.73 5.23
C GLU A 159 -6.73 0.14 6.17
N PHE A 160 -7.99 0.08 5.75
CA PHE A 160 -9.02 -0.61 6.54
C PHE A 160 -8.76 -2.11 6.69
N ILE A 161 -8.28 -2.79 5.64
CA ILE A 161 -7.92 -4.21 5.72
C ILE A 161 -6.70 -4.44 6.61
N PHE A 162 -5.61 -3.72 6.35
CA PHE A 162 -4.32 -4.01 6.98
C PHE A 162 -4.21 -3.41 8.37
N ARG A 163 -4.63 -2.15 8.60
CA ARG A 163 -4.55 -1.46 9.89
C ARG A 163 -5.83 -1.61 10.69
N GLY A 164 -6.96 -1.47 10.04
CA GLY A 164 -8.26 -1.62 10.68
C GLY A 164 -8.56 -3.04 11.11
N TYR A 165 -8.29 -4.04 10.26
CA TYR A 165 -8.67 -5.42 10.55
C TYR A 165 -7.48 -6.30 10.97
N LEU A 166 -6.49 -6.54 10.11
CA LEU A 166 -5.42 -7.52 10.36
C LEU A 166 -4.55 -7.13 11.55
N LEU A 167 -4.10 -5.88 11.62
CA LEU A 167 -3.27 -5.37 12.71
C LEU A 167 -3.97 -5.56 14.06
N HIS A 168 -5.24 -5.14 14.17
CA HIS A 168 -6.00 -5.31 15.42
C HIS A 168 -6.19 -6.78 15.81
N ARG A 169 -6.55 -7.64 14.85
CA ARG A 169 -6.78 -9.07 15.11
C ARG A 169 -5.51 -9.79 15.57
N TRP A 170 -4.40 -9.54 14.92
CA TRP A 170 -3.14 -10.17 15.28
C TRP A 170 -2.51 -9.56 16.52
N SER A 171 -2.65 -8.26 16.73
CA SER A 171 -2.21 -7.62 17.98
C SER A 171 -2.94 -8.19 19.20
N LYS A 172 -4.25 -8.43 19.10
CA LYS A 172 -5.02 -9.05 20.18
C LYS A 172 -4.57 -10.48 20.46
N LYS A 173 -4.18 -11.23 19.43
CA LYS A 173 -3.83 -12.65 19.57
C LYS A 173 -2.38 -12.86 19.99
N TRP A 174 -1.44 -12.10 19.45
CA TRP A 174 0.00 -12.34 19.58
C TRP A 174 0.81 -11.14 20.07
N GLY A 175 0.13 -10.03 20.40
CA GLY A 175 0.78 -8.78 20.81
C GLY A 175 1.04 -7.83 19.67
N LEU A 176 1.22 -6.55 20.01
CA LEU A 176 1.28 -5.45 19.06
C LEU A 176 2.40 -5.59 18.02
N LEU A 177 3.58 -6.03 18.45
CA LEU A 177 4.74 -6.24 17.55
C LEU A 177 4.40 -7.22 16.43
N TYR A 178 3.85 -8.38 16.78
CA TYR A 178 3.43 -9.36 15.78
C TYR A 178 2.27 -8.86 14.92
N GLY A 179 1.36 -8.09 15.48
CA GLY A 179 0.30 -7.43 14.70
C GLY A 179 0.86 -6.53 13.61
N VAL A 180 1.84 -5.68 13.94
CA VAL A 180 2.52 -4.79 12.99
C VAL A 180 3.28 -5.60 11.93
N ILE A 181 4.13 -6.54 12.35
CA ILE A 181 4.99 -7.29 11.42
C ILE A 181 4.14 -8.12 10.45
N LEU A 182 3.18 -8.91 10.95
CA LEU A 182 2.40 -9.82 10.12
C LEU A 182 1.45 -9.06 9.16
N SER A 183 0.79 -7.99 9.64
CA SER A 183 -0.07 -7.18 8.76
C SER A 183 0.74 -6.50 7.65
N SER A 184 1.96 -6.05 7.96
CA SER A 184 2.85 -5.45 6.98
C SER A 184 3.47 -6.48 6.03
N ALA A 185 3.75 -7.70 6.51
CA ALA A 185 4.22 -8.79 5.65
C ALA A 185 3.17 -9.20 4.62
N VAL A 186 1.89 -9.30 5.02
CA VAL A 186 0.80 -9.57 4.07
C VAL A 186 0.58 -8.39 3.14
N PHE A 187 0.71 -7.15 3.63
CA PHE A 187 0.68 -5.95 2.78
C PHE A 187 1.78 -6.02 1.71
N GLY A 188 3.01 -6.36 2.09
CA GLY A 188 4.10 -6.57 1.12
C GLY A 188 3.82 -7.70 0.14
N ALA A 189 3.27 -8.83 0.60
CA ALA A 189 3.02 -10.00 -0.23
C ALA A 189 1.99 -9.78 -1.35
N VAL A 190 1.13 -8.76 -1.25
CA VAL A 190 0.16 -8.39 -2.30
C VAL A 190 0.71 -7.35 -3.29
N HIS A 191 1.93 -6.87 -3.09
CA HIS A 191 2.61 -5.91 -3.96
C HIS A 191 3.78 -6.59 -4.71
N PRO A 192 4.05 -6.21 -5.96
CA PRO A 192 5.16 -6.81 -6.72
C PRO A 192 6.53 -6.51 -6.10
N ASP A 193 6.69 -5.36 -5.48
CA ASP A 193 7.85 -4.91 -4.72
C ASP A 193 7.77 -5.32 -3.23
N THR A 194 7.60 -6.59 -2.96
CA THR A 194 7.25 -7.19 -1.66
C THR A 194 8.03 -6.62 -0.46
N LEU A 195 9.36 -6.52 -0.52
CA LEU A 195 10.18 -6.02 0.60
C LEU A 195 10.01 -4.51 0.83
N PRO A 196 10.10 -3.65 -0.19
CA PRO A 196 9.77 -2.23 -0.08
C PRO A 196 8.37 -2.00 0.48
N ALA A 197 7.37 -2.68 -0.06
CA ALA A 197 5.98 -2.56 0.40
C ALA A 197 5.79 -3.03 1.85
N MET A 198 6.50 -4.08 2.29
CA MET A 198 6.47 -4.50 3.70
C MET A 198 7.00 -3.40 4.63
N VAL A 199 8.11 -2.73 4.27
CA VAL A 199 8.67 -1.60 5.05
C VAL A 199 7.73 -0.40 5.05
N THR A 200 7.12 -0.09 3.91
CA THR A 200 6.05 0.92 3.79
C THR A 200 4.88 0.55 4.69
N GLY A 201 4.49 -0.72 4.70
CA GLY A 201 3.49 -1.27 5.59
C GLY A 201 3.78 -1.04 7.08
N ILE A 202 5.01 -1.25 7.51
CA ILE A 202 5.45 -0.96 8.89
C ILE A 202 5.34 0.56 9.16
N GLY A 203 5.81 1.40 8.24
CA GLY A 203 5.72 2.86 8.37
C GLY A 203 4.29 3.35 8.58
N PHE A 204 3.33 2.86 7.77
CA PHE A 204 1.92 3.21 7.90
C PHE A 204 1.28 2.65 9.19
N ALA A 205 1.69 1.45 9.64
CA ALA A 205 1.23 0.91 10.91
C ALA A 205 1.71 1.77 12.10
N ILE A 206 2.98 2.18 12.11
CA ILE A 206 3.53 3.08 13.13
C ILE A 206 2.80 4.45 13.10
N LEU A 207 2.55 5.00 11.90
CA LEU A 207 1.81 6.25 11.75
C LEU A 207 0.40 6.13 12.35
N TYR A 208 -0.33 5.04 12.05
CA TYR A 208 -1.64 4.75 12.62
C TYR A 208 -1.60 4.70 14.16
N LEU A 209 -0.66 3.94 14.72
CA LEU A 209 -0.51 3.80 16.16
C LEU A 209 -0.11 5.11 16.85
N LYS A 210 0.69 5.94 16.18
CA LYS A 210 1.13 7.23 16.70
C LYS A 210 0.02 8.28 16.67
N THR A 211 -0.72 8.34 15.58
CA THR A 211 -1.77 9.35 15.38
C THR A 211 -3.11 8.93 15.96
N GLN A 212 -3.28 7.65 16.26
CA GLN A 212 -4.57 7.09 16.71
C GLN A 212 -5.72 7.39 15.71
N SER A 213 -5.39 7.46 14.42
CA SER A 213 -6.31 7.84 13.34
C SER A 213 -5.99 7.03 12.08
N ILE A 214 -6.98 6.34 11.53
CA ILE A 214 -6.81 5.61 10.28
C ILE A 214 -6.67 6.56 9.07
N TRP A 215 -7.15 7.78 9.20
CA TRP A 215 -7.04 8.79 8.16
C TRP A 215 -5.59 9.19 7.88
N ALA A 216 -4.72 9.16 8.89
CA ALA A 216 -3.31 9.51 8.72
C ALA A 216 -2.58 8.56 7.76
N PRO A 217 -2.61 7.22 7.92
CA PRO A 217 -2.02 6.32 6.94
C PRO A 217 -2.77 6.32 5.60
N ILE A 218 -4.11 6.51 5.55
CA ILE A 218 -4.84 6.67 4.28
C ILE A 218 -4.29 7.87 3.49
N ILE A 219 -4.14 9.02 4.14
CA ILE A 219 -3.59 10.23 3.51
C ILE A 219 -2.14 10.00 3.08
N ALA A 220 -1.31 9.41 3.95
CA ALA A 220 0.10 9.13 3.63
C ALA A 220 0.23 8.18 2.43
N HIS A 221 -0.60 7.12 2.38
CA HIS A 221 -0.63 6.15 1.30
C HIS A 221 -1.12 6.79 -0.01
N GLY A 222 -2.19 7.60 0.05
CA GLY A 222 -2.68 8.35 -1.11
C GLY A 222 -1.63 9.33 -1.65
N ILE A 223 -0.90 10.04 -0.79
CA ILE A 223 0.20 10.94 -1.20
C ILE A 223 1.34 10.12 -1.83
N TYR A 224 1.73 8.98 -1.24
CA TYR A 224 2.74 8.10 -1.81
C TYR A 224 2.36 7.67 -3.23
N ASN A 225 1.14 7.17 -3.41
CA ASN A 225 0.64 6.73 -4.72
C ASN A 225 0.49 7.90 -5.71
N LEU A 226 0.12 9.09 -5.22
CA LEU A 226 0.10 10.31 -6.05
C LEU A 226 1.49 10.67 -6.58
N ILE A 227 2.53 10.59 -5.75
CA ILE A 227 3.91 10.84 -6.17
C ILE A 227 4.32 9.84 -7.25
N VAL A 228 4.03 8.55 -7.06
CA VAL A 228 4.32 7.51 -8.04
C VAL A 228 3.55 7.77 -9.34
N TRP A 229 2.26 8.10 -9.28
CA TRP A 229 1.43 8.39 -10.45
C TRP A 229 1.93 9.61 -11.22
N LEU A 230 2.31 10.69 -10.53
CA LEU A 230 2.85 11.90 -11.15
C LEU A 230 4.23 11.64 -11.78
N TRP A 231 5.06 10.80 -11.16
CA TRP A 231 6.34 10.37 -11.71
C TRP A 231 6.15 9.66 -13.05
N HIS A 232 5.24 8.67 -13.11
CA HIS A 232 4.93 7.97 -14.35
C HIS A 232 4.33 8.90 -15.42
N LEU A 233 3.48 9.86 -15.02
CA LEU A 233 2.94 10.86 -15.96
C LEU A 233 4.05 11.72 -16.54
N HIS A 234 4.97 12.21 -15.70
CA HIS A 234 6.13 12.98 -16.14
C HIS A 234 7.00 12.18 -17.11
N ASP A 235 7.26 10.90 -16.81
CA ASP A 235 8.07 10.03 -17.67
C ASP A 235 7.41 9.80 -19.03
N VAL A 236 6.10 9.53 -19.08
CA VAL A 236 5.35 9.37 -20.33
C VAL A 236 5.34 10.65 -21.17
N ILE A 237 5.14 11.82 -20.55
CA ILE A 237 5.18 13.11 -21.26
C ILE A 237 6.60 13.39 -21.78
N GLY A 238 7.62 13.15 -20.97
CA GLY A 238 9.03 13.38 -21.33
C GLY A 238 9.54 12.46 -22.43
N ASN A 239 8.86 11.35 -22.71
CA ASN A 239 9.19 10.39 -23.76
C ASN A 239 8.19 10.44 -24.95
N ASP A 240 7.59 11.59 -25.23
CA ASP A 240 6.65 11.78 -26.36
C ASP A 240 5.53 10.73 -26.39
N PHE A 241 4.93 10.46 -25.24
CA PHE A 241 3.86 9.46 -25.06
C PHE A 241 4.28 8.04 -25.49
N ASN A 242 5.56 7.71 -25.35
CA ASN A 242 6.02 6.34 -25.45
C ASN A 242 6.21 5.77 -24.04
N TYR A 243 5.83 4.52 -23.86
CA TYR A 243 6.22 3.77 -22.67
C TYR A 243 7.69 3.35 -22.81
N VAL A 244 8.51 3.82 -21.89
CA VAL A 244 9.90 3.40 -21.76
C VAL A 244 10.01 2.51 -20.53
N ALA A 245 10.33 1.25 -20.75
CA ALA A 245 10.53 0.30 -19.66
C ALA A 245 11.70 0.74 -18.76
N TYR A 246 11.53 0.58 -17.46
CA TYR A 246 12.63 0.76 -16.51
C TYR A 246 13.49 -0.50 -16.53
N ASP A 247 14.63 -0.44 -17.20
CA ASP A 247 15.49 -1.58 -17.43
C ASP A 247 16.65 -1.68 -16.42
N ILE A 248 17.43 -2.76 -16.53
CA ILE A 248 18.57 -3.04 -15.65
C ILE A 248 19.66 -1.96 -15.77
N ASP A 249 19.91 -1.45 -16.97
CA ASP A 249 21.00 -0.48 -17.20
C ASP A 249 20.63 0.87 -16.58
N LYS A 250 19.38 1.30 -16.72
CA LYS A 250 18.86 2.49 -16.04
C LYS A 250 18.90 2.32 -14.51
N LEU A 251 18.43 1.16 -13.98
CA LEU A 251 18.52 0.86 -12.55
C LEU A 251 19.97 0.96 -12.03
N ARG A 252 20.94 0.40 -12.77
CA ARG A 252 22.34 0.46 -12.38
C ARG A 252 22.93 1.87 -12.47
N ALA A 253 22.53 2.65 -13.47
CA ALA A 253 22.97 4.04 -13.61
C ALA A 253 22.47 4.93 -12.47
N ASP A 254 21.28 4.65 -11.95
CA ASP A 254 20.60 5.44 -10.92
C ASP A 254 20.97 5.02 -9.48
N TRP A 255 21.95 4.12 -9.26
CA TRP A 255 22.34 3.61 -7.95
C TRP A 255 22.60 4.70 -6.90
N TRP A 256 23.15 5.85 -7.32
CA TRP A 256 23.48 6.97 -6.45
C TRP A 256 22.24 7.62 -5.81
N MET A 257 21.09 7.57 -6.48
CA MET A 257 19.81 8.03 -5.94
C MET A 257 19.47 7.21 -4.70
N GLY A 258 19.49 5.87 -4.82
CA GLY A 258 19.24 4.99 -3.67
C GLY A 258 20.25 5.18 -2.52
N ALA A 259 21.49 5.54 -2.84
CA ALA A 259 22.49 5.85 -1.81
C ALA A 259 22.14 7.14 -1.04
N ILE A 260 21.72 8.19 -1.74
CA ILE A 260 21.24 9.44 -1.09
C ILE A 260 19.99 9.13 -0.24
N GLU A 261 19.05 8.38 -0.79
CA GLU A 261 17.82 8.01 -0.08
C GLU A 261 18.09 7.17 1.17
N LEU A 262 19.06 6.25 1.11
CA LEU A 262 19.50 5.50 2.29
C LEU A 262 20.04 6.45 3.38
N ILE A 263 20.83 7.47 3.02
CA ILE A 263 21.31 8.48 3.98
C ILE A 263 20.12 9.20 4.61
N VAL A 264 19.13 9.61 3.83
CA VAL A 264 17.90 10.25 4.35
C VAL A 264 17.19 9.33 5.33
N VAL A 265 17.04 8.04 5.00
CA VAL A 265 16.40 7.03 5.88
C VAL A 265 17.19 6.92 7.20
N LEU A 266 18.51 6.80 7.14
CA LEU A 266 19.36 6.68 8.34
C LEU A 266 19.25 7.91 9.25
N LEU A 267 19.25 9.11 8.67
CA LEU A 267 19.05 10.36 9.41
C LEU A 267 17.68 10.45 10.07
N LEU A 268 16.62 9.99 9.37
CA LEU A 268 15.28 9.97 9.94
C LEU A 268 15.17 8.94 11.08
N VAL A 269 15.76 7.76 10.91
CA VAL A 269 15.80 6.72 11.96
C VAL A 269 16.56 7.23 13.19
N ASP A 270 17.76 7.79 13.00
CA ASP A 270 18.55 8.37 14.10
C ASP A 270 17.74 9.43 14.86
N ARG A 271 17.10 10.36 14.12
CA ARG A 271 16.27 11.39 14.74
C ARG A 271 15.06 10.82 15.49
N ILE A 272 14.47 9.75 15.00
CA ILE A 272 13.37 9.05 15.70
C ILE A 272 13.91 8.39 16.97
N LEU A 273 15.00 7.65 16.90
CA LEU A 273 15.58 6.96 18.02
C LEU A 273 16.11 7.90 19.10
N SER A 274 16.79 8.98 18.72
CA SER A 274 17.31 9.97 19.65
C SER A 274 16.22 10.76 20.40
N ARG A 275 15.06 10.98 19.76
CA ARG A 275 13.91 11.64 20.37
C ARG A 275 13.00 10.72 21.16
N ASN A 276 12.98 9.41 20.83
CA ASN A 276 12.04 8.44 21.40
C ASN A 276 12.41 7.91 22.78
N ARG A 277 13.44 8.44 23.43
CA ARG A 277 13.66 8.18 24.87
C ARG A 277 12.45 8.59 25.74
N THR A 278 11.47 9.31 25.16
CA THR A 278 10.28 9.83 25.84
C THR A 278 8.94 9.39 25.21
N LEU A 279 8.92 8.54 24.18
CA LEU A 279 7.66 8.05 23.63
C LEU A 279 7.06 7.01 24.56
N GLY A 280 5.83 7.29 25.01
CA GLY A 280 5.00 6.31 25.71
C GLY A 280 4.72 5.06 24.85
N PRO A 281 4.26 3.97 25.45
CA PRO A 281 4.03 2.72 24.73
C PRO A 281 2.99 2.92 23.61
N PHE A 282 3.31 2.43 22.40
CA PHE A 282 2.33 2.36 21.32
C PHE A 282 1.13 1.50 21.72
N ARG A 283 -0.08 1.99 21.45
CA ARG A 283 -1.34 1.30 21.75
C ARG A 283 -2.27 1.36 20.54
N LEU A 284 -3.16 0.38 20.45
CA LEU A 284 -4.27 0.44 19.49
C LEU A 284 -5.27 1.52 19.93
N PRO A 285 -5.97 2.19 18.99
CA PRO A 285 -7.07 3.09 19.32
C PRO A 285 -8.12 2.40 20.20
N THR A 286 -8.58 3.08 21.25
CA THR A 286 -9.62 2.59 22.15
C THR A 286 -10.97 3.24 21.84
N SER A 287 -12.07 2.52 22.16
CA SER A 287 -13.43 3.02 21.92
C SER A 287 -13.80 4.22 22.82
N ASP A 288 -13.06 4.44 23.90
CA ASP A 288 -13.51 5.32 24.98
C ASP A 288 -12.96 6.76 24.86
N GLY A 289 -12.16 7.07 23.84
CA GLY A 289 -11.63 8.44 23.68
C GLY A 289 -10.79 8.94 24.87
N SER A 290 -10.55 8.08 25.87
CA SER A 290 -9.78 8.41 27.07
C SER A 290 -8.28 8.43 26.74
N ASN A 291 -7.85 9.50 26.08
CA ASN A 291 -6.46 9.91 26.09
C ASN A 291 -6.25 10.80 27.32
N ALA A 292 -5.85 10.19 28.41
CA ALA A 292 -5.21 10.92 29.49
C ALA A 292 -3.72 11.03 29.20
#